data_9f97990208ef24552a2684d1ee09caff
#
_entry.id   9f97990208ef24552a2684d1ee09caff
#
_cell.length_a   1.000
_cell.length_b   1.000
_cell.length_c   1.000
_cell.angle_alpha   90.00
_cell.angle_beta   90.00
_cell.angle_gamma   90.00
#
_symmetry.space_group_name_H-M   'P 1'
#
loop_
_entity.id
_entity.type
_entity.pdbx_description
1 polymer ?
#
loop_
_entity_poly.entity_id
_entity_poly.type
_entity_poly.pdbx_seq_one_letter_code
_entity_poly.pdbx_strand_id
1 'polypeptide(L)'
;MRRLSALCLLALVSVFATVVDAQTVRIVTESYHVRAGDDGTQLYVRNKRPDGVTHFKSERILLFVHGATYPSETAFDLALDGLSWMDYIAQRGWDVYLMDVRGYGASTRPPQMSLPPTGNQPIVNTDVAVRDVATVVDHIRVLRGVPKINLIGWSWGTAIMGAYTAQNNAKVDRLVLYAPLWLIKDAPPIGGQGPLGAYRTVAKDAAQQRWLRGVAPEKQKDLIPAGWFDAWWNANMAADPEGAHLTPPVVRAPNGIIEDLRKYWMSGTPHYDPAHITVPTLLVLAEWDADTPPYMAQAVFSKLTNAPQKRMVVIGEGTHTVVMERNRMQLFREVQLFLDDPR
;
A
#
# COMPACT_ATOMS: atom_id res chain seq x y z
N MET A 1 17.66 70.28 -50.27
CA MET A 1 16.71 69.36 -49.61
C MET A 1 17.24 67.93 -49.73
N ARG A 2 17.90 67.35 -48.69
CA ARG A 2 18.45 66.03 -48.68
C ARG A 2 17.53 65.17 -47.79
N ARG A 3 16.93 64.13 -48.36
CA ARG A 3 16.13 63.14 -47.62
C ARG A 3 17.07 62.08 -47.08
N LEU A 4 17.14 61.93 -45.76
CA LEU A 4 17.76 60.79 -45.10
C LEU A 4 16.71 59.65 -45.01
N SER A 5 17.03 58.47 -45.60
CA SER A 5 16.28 57.22 -45.42
C SER A 5 16.93 56.49 -44.27
N ALA A 6 16.16 56.26 -43.18
CA ALA A 6 16.57 55.42 -42.09
C ALA A 6 16.22 53.94 -42.40
N LEU A 7 17.22 53.09 -42.47
CA LEU A 7 17.07 51.62 -42.57
C LEU A 7 16.92 51.04 -41.17
N CYS A 8 15.74 50.55 -40.83
CA CYS A 8 15.55 49.72 -39.61
C CYS A 8 15.98 48.31 -39.89
N LEU A 9 17.08 47.87 -39.26
CA LEU A 9 17.49 46.48 -39.23
C LEU A 9 16.68 45.73 -38.14
N LEU A 10 15.76 44.86 -38.51
CA LEU A 10 15.11 43.92 -37.57
C LEU A 10 16.06 42.73 -37.37
N ALA A 11 16.64 42.62 -36.19
CA ALA A 11 17.35 41.41 -35.77
C ALA A 11 16.35 40.34 -35.32
N LEU A 12 16.21 39.27 -36.09
CA LEU A 12 15.49 38.05 -35.68
C LEU A 12 16.34 37.30 -34.66
N VAL A 13 15.93 37.31 -33.40
CA VAL A 13 16.50 36.42 -32.36
C VAL A 13 15.77 35.10 -32.44
N SER A 14 16.41 34.10 -33.03
CA SER A 14 15.92 32.71 -33.03
C SER A 14 16.19 32.09 -31.67
N VAL A 15 15.15 31.95 -30.84
CA VAL A 15 15.21 31.18 -29.59
C VAL A 15 15.14 29.71 -29.95
N PHE A 16 16.27 29.02 -29.92
CA PHE A 16 16.29 27.57 -29.97
C PHE A 16 15.84 27.01 -28.61
N ALA A 17 14.59 26.56 -28.52
CA ALA A 17 14.14 25.74 -27.41
C ALA A 17 14.83 24.37 -27.52
N THR A 18 15.83 24.12 -26.68
CA THR A 18 16.37 22.78 -26.49
C THR A 18 15.27 21.95 -25.84
N VAL A 19 14.68 21.04 -26.60
CA VAL A 19 13.86 19.96 -26.05
C VAL A 19 14.81 19.08 -25.25
N VAL A 20 14.82 19.24 -23.93
CA VAL A 20 15.45 18.28 -23.02
C VAL A 20 14.59 17.03 -23.11
N ASP A 21 15.06 16.05 -23.85
CA ASP A 21 14.49 14.72 -23.88
C ASP A 21 14.54 14.18 -22.43
N ALA A 22 13.39 14.04 -21.79
CA ALA A 22 13.30 13.51 -20.45
C ALA A 22 13.74 12.03 -20.52
N GLN A 23 15.02 11.79 -20.30
CA GLN A 23 15.58 10.45 -20.22
C GLN A 23 14.72 9.63 -19.26
N THR A 24 13.99 8.64 -19.77
CA THR A 24 13.21 7.71 -18.96
C THR A 24 14.16 7.01 -17.99
N VAL A 25 13.99 7.27 -16.69
CA VAL A 25 14.81 6.66 -15.65
C VAL A 25 14.63 5.15 -15.73
N ARG A 26 15.68 4.43 -16.04
CA ARG A 26 15.67 2.95 -16.03
C ARG A 26 15.51 2.48 -14.59
N ILE A 27 14.58 1.55 -14.36
CA ILE A 27 14.30 0.98 -13.05
C ILE A 27 14.84 -0.46 -12.99
N VAL A 28 15.63 -0.73 -11.97
CA VAL A 28 16.03 -2.08 -11.58
C VAL A 28 14.97 -2.67 -10.67
N THR A 29 14.60 -3.92 -10.94
CA THR A 29 13.68 -4.69 -10.09
C THR A 29 14.41 -5.91 -9.55
N GLU A 30 14.38 -6.10 -8.24
CA GLU A 30 14.95 -7.26 -7.56
C GLU A 30 13.91 -7.87 -6.63
N SER A 31 13.90 -9.21 -6.51
CA SER A 31 13.04 -9.93 -5.58
C SER A 31 13.85 -10.96 -4.82
N TYR A 32 13.61 -11.05 -3.51
CA TYR A 32 14.34 -11.97 -2.64
C TYR A 32 13.51 -12.30 -1.39
N HIS A 33 14.03 -13.20 -0.57
CA HIS A 33 13.39 -13.55 0.69
C HIS A 33 14.26 -13.17 1.88
N VAL A 34 13.61 -12.66 2.93
CA VAL A 34 14.22 -12.36 4.22
C VAL A 34 13.77 -13.41 5.22
N ARG A 35 14.71 -14.07 5.90
CA ARG A 35 14.38 -15.07 6.91
C ARG A 35 13.82 -14.36 8.16
N ALA A 36 12.62 -14.71 8.57
CA ALA A 36 12.10 -14.34 9.88
C ALA A 36 12.79 -15.18 10.97
N GLY A 37 12.90 -14.63 12.19
CA GLY A 37 13.68 -15.23 13.27
C GLY A 37 13.17 -16.58 13.78
N ASP A 38 11.96 -16.98 13.42
CA ASP A 38 11.25 -18.18 13.88
C ASP A 38 10.93 -19.15 12.72
N ASP A 39 10.96 -20.43 12.96
CA ASP A 39 10.41 -21.54 12.14
C ASP A 39 10.78 -21.60 10.65
N GLY A 40 11.86 -20.97 10.22
CA GLY A 40 12.28 -20.99 8.83
C GLY A 40 11.38 -20.19 7.89
N THR A 41 10.48 -19.36 8.42
CA THR A 41 9.64 -18.45 7.63
C THR A 41 10.49 -17.56 6.74
N GLN A 42 10.15 -17.51 5.45
CA GLN A 42 10.76 -16.66 4.44
C GLN A 42 9.75 -15.59 4.05
N LEU A 43 10.10 -14.32 4.24
CA LEU A 43 9.28 -13.16 3.88
C LEU A 43 9.71 -12.64 2.51
N TYR A 44 8.79 -12.62 1.56
CA TYR A 44 9.04 -12.08 0.23
C TYR A 44 9.20 -10.57 0.28
N VAL A 45 10.23 -10.08 -0.39
CA VAL A 45 10.52 -8.67 -0.56
C VAL A 45 10.83 -8.40 -2.03
N ARG A 46 10.20 -7.37 -2.59
CA ARG A 46 10.57 -6.82 -3.90
C ARG A 46 11.08 -5.40 -3.73
N ASN A 47 12.13 -5.07 -4.46
CA ASN A 47 12.73 -3.74 -4.52
C ASN A 47 12.68 -3.19 -5.94
N LYS A 48 12.35 -1.91 -6.07
CA LYS A 48 12.50 -1.13 -7.31
C LYS A 48 13.25 0.16 -7.02
N ARG A 49 14.25 0.49 -7.84
CA ARG A 49 15.08 1.69 -7.71
C ARG A 49 15.65 2.14 -9.05
N PRO A 50 16.07 3.41 -9.18
CA PRO A 50 16.82 3.86 -10.37
C PRO A 50 18.09 3.04 -10.59
N ASP A 51 18.34 2.67 -11.83
CA ASP A 51 19.57 1.96 -12.23
C ASP A 51 20.80 2.81 -11.91
N GLY A 52 21.88 2.17 -11.48
CA GLY A 52 23.13 2.83 -11.11
C GLY A 52 23.13 3.58 -9.78
N VAL A 53 21.98 3.70 -9.09
CA VAL A 53 21.92 4.32 -7.74
C VAL A 53 22.06 3.24 -6.67
N THR A 54 23.13 3.32 -5.89
CA THR A 54 23.47 2.32 -4.85
C THR A 54 23.32 2.87 -3.42
N HIS A 55 23.31 4.18 -3.25
CA HIS A 55 23.23 4.85 -1.96
C HIS A 55 21.98 5.72 -1.87
N PHE A 56 21.19 5.48 -0.87
CA PHE A 56 19.96 6.23 -0.59
C PHE A 56 20.01 6.79 0.83
N LYS A 57 19.52 8.01 1.01
CA LYS A 57 19.29 8.56 2.34
C LYS A 57 18.00 7.99 2.92
N SER A 58 17.85 8.02 4.25
CA SER A 58 16.67 7.56 4.98
C SER A 58 15.34 8.06 4.37
N GLU A 59 15.31 9.34 4.02
CA GLU A 59 14.11 10.00 3.48
C GLU A 59 13.74 9.56 2.06
N ARG A 60 14.57 8.75 1.39
CA ARG A 60 14.35 8.23 0.03
C ARG A 60 14.15 6.71 -0.01
N ILE A 61 13.93 6.07 1.12
CA ILE A 61 13.66 4.62 1.21
C ILE A 61 12.24 4.42 1.73
N LEU A 62 11.46 3.59 1.06
CA LEU A 62 10.05 3.36 1.35
C LEU A 62 9.71 1.87 1.35
N LEU A 63 8.94 1.41 2.35
CA LEU A 63 8.38 0.06 2.42
C LEU A 63 6.86 0.10 2.40
N PHE A 64 6.25 -0.68 1.49
CA PHE A 64 4.81 -0.93 1.40
C PHE A 64 4.40 -2.23 2.10
N VAL A 65 3.26 -2.21 2.81
CA VAL A 65 2.60 -3.40 3.34
C VAL A 65 1.12 -3.42 2.97
N HIS A 66 0.66 -4.58 2.51
CA HIS A 66 -0.68 -4.84 2.00
C HIS A 66 -1.78 -4.89 3.06
N GLY A 67 -3.03 -4.97 2.62
CA GLY A 67 -4.23 -5.15 3.44
C GLY A 67 -4.54 -6.62 3.78
N ALA A 68 -5.81 -6.89 4.15
CA ALA A 68 -6.23 -8.14 4.79
C ALA A 68 -6.39 -9.35 3.85
N THR A 69 -6.34 -9.20 2.52
CA THR A 69 -6.78 -10.28 1.61
C THR A 69 -5.79 -10.56 0.49
N TYR A 70 -5.19 -9.53 -0.07
CA TYR A 70 -4.39 -9.59 -1.29
C TYR A 70 -2.94 -9.21 -1.00
N PRO A 71 -1.95 -9.85 -1.66
CA PRO A 71 -0.55 -9.57 -1.43
C PRO A 71 -0.13 -8.20 -1.98
N SER A 72 1.01 -7.70 -1.54
CA SER A 72 1.51 -6.36 -1.87
C SER A 72 1.72 -6.13 -3.36
N GLU A 73 2.26 -7.12 -4.05
CA GLU A 73 2.61 -7.00 -5.47
C GLU A 73 1.38 -6.71 -6.34
N THR A 74 0.24 -7.34 -6.02
CA THR A 74 -1.01 -7.18 -6.80
C THR A 74 -1.67 -5.81 -6.64
N ALA A 75 -1.26 -5.03 -5.64
CA ALA A 75 -1.75 -3.67 -5.42
C ALA A 75 -0.72 -2.59 -5.77
N PHE A 76 0.53 -2.77 -5.33
CA PHE A 76 1.53 -1.71 -5.39
C PHE A 76 2.46 -1.82 -6.59
N ASP A 77 2.60 -3.02 -7.17
CA ASP A 77 3.46 -3.26 -8.33
C ASP A 77 2.72 -3.83 -9.55
N LEU A 78 1.41 -3.76 -9.59
CA LEU A 78 0.63 -4.09 -10.77
C LEU A 78 0.68 -2.93 -11.78
N ALA A 79 1.30 -3.18 -12.93
CA ALA A 79 1.48 -2.18 -13.99
C ALA A 79 0.18 -2.00 -14.80
N LEU A 80 -0.78 -1.27 -14.27
CA LEU A 80 -2.00 -0.86 -14.97
C LEU A 80 -1.66 0.33 -15.87
N ASP A 81 -2.04 0.28 -17.16
CA ASP A 81 -1.62 1.24 -18.19
C ASP A 81 -0.09 1.50 -18.18
N GLY A 82 0.70 0.44 -18.00
CA GLY A 82 2.15 0.49 -18.06
C GLY A 82 2.86 1.13 -16.85
N LEU A 83 2.12 1.47 -15.78
CA LEU A 83 2.70 2.11 -14.59
C LEU A 83 2.16 1.50 -13.30
N SER A 84 3.04 1.02 -12.43
CA SER A 84 2.71 0.66 -11.06
C SER A 84 2.95 1.82 -10.09
N TRP A 85 2.44 1.72 -8.85
CA TRP A 85 2.76 2.72 -7.84
C TRP A 85 4.23 2.69 -7.43
N MET A 86 4.82 1.50 -7.35
CA MET A 86 6.26 1.36 -7.12
C MET A 86 7.08 2.03 -8.23
N ASP A 87 6.73 1.83 -9.51
CA ASP A 87 7.40 2.48 -10.64
C ASP A 87 7.29 4.00 -10.55
N TYR A 88 6.09 4.50 -10.23
CA TYR A 88 5.83 5.93 -10.09
C TYR A 88 6.77 6.60 -9.07
N ILE A 89 6.99 5.95 -7.92
CA ILE A 89 7.85 6.47 -6.86
C ILE A 89 9.33 6.24 -7.20
N ALA A 90 9.70 5.05 -7.70
CA ALA A 90 11.09 4.73 -8.05
C ALA A 90 11.65 5.65 -9.15
N GLN A 91 10.83 5.99 -10.18
CA GLN A 91 11.19 6.95 -11.24
C GLN A 91 11.51 8.36 -10.69
N ARG A 92 11.13 8.65 -9.45
CA ARG A 92 11.40 9.92 -8.74
C ARG A 92 12.62 9.85 -7.82
N GLY A 93 13.48 8.85 -8.02
CA GLY A 93 14.74 8.72 -7.28
C GLY A 93 14.63 8.04 -5.92
N TRP A 94 13.60 7.22 -5.72
CA TRP A 94 13.37 6.48 -4.48
C TRP A 94 13.83 5.03 -4.57
N ASP A 95 14.23 4.49 -3.45
CA ASP A 95 14.45 3.06 -3.21
C ASP A 95 13.18 2.48 -2.58
N VAL A 96 12.40 1.77 -3.38
CA VAL A 96 11.03 1.38 -3.03
C VAL A 96 10.96 -0.12 -2.81
N TYR A 97 10.44 -0.51 -1.68
CA TYR A 97 10.22 -1.89 -1.28
C TYR A 97 8.73 -2.18 -1.11
N LEU A 98 8.35 -3.41 -1.39
CA LEU A 98 7.14 -4.03 -0.85
C LEU A 98 7.50 -5.34 -0.19
N MET A 99 6.67 -5.80 0.73
CA MET A 99 6.76 -7.13 1.32
C MET A 99 5.39 -7.80 1.40
N ASP A 100 5.39 -9.12 1.38
CA ASP A 100 4.23 -9.90 1.77
C ASP A 100 4.40 -10.41 3.21
N VAL A 101 3.35 -10.23 4.02
CA VAL A 101 3.23 -10.89 5.32
C VAL A 101 3.14 -12.41 5.12
N ARG A 102 3.64 -13.22 6.05
CA ARG A 102 3.49 -14.69 5.96
C ARG A 102 2.04 -15.08 5.70
N GLY A 103 1.81 -16.11 4.91
CA GLY A 103 0.49 -16.53 4.47
C GLY A 103 -0.05 -15.80 3.24
N TYR A 104 0.67 -14.81 2.71
CA TYR A 104 0.30 -14.05 1.53
C TYR A 104 1.37 -14.12 0.44
N GLY A 105 0.92 -14.04 -0.82
CA GLY A 105 1.79 -13.92 -1.98
C GLY A 105 2.91 -14.96 -2.03
N ALA A 106 4.14 -14.51 -2.20
CA ALA A 106 5.32 -15.35 -2.28
C ALA A 106 6.03 -15.58 -0.91
N SER A 107 5.48 -15.04 0.20
CA SER A 107 5.95 -15.37 1.54
C SER A 107 5.55 -16.78 1.96
N THR A 108 6.30 -17.37 2.89
CA THR A 108 5.96 -18.69 3.46
C THR A 108 4.51 -18.75 3.90
N ARG A 109 3.79 -19.73 3.40
CA ARG A 109 2.42 -20.05 3.84
C ARG A 109 2.48 -21.00 5.03
N PRO A 110 1.84 -20.65 6.19
CA PRO A 110 1.74 -21.55 7.30
C PRO A 110 1.12 -22.90 6.89
N PRO A 111 1.54 -24.05 7.47
CA PRO A 111 1.07 -25.38 7.08
C PRO A 111 -0.46 -25.55 7.12
N GLN A 112 -1.14 -24.80 7.98
CA GLN A 112 -2.60 -24.80 8.07
C GLN A 112 -3.29 -24.34 6.77
N MET A 113 -2.59 -23.61 5.90
CA MET A 113 -3.14 -23.21 4.60
C MET A 113 -3.19 -24.33 3.56
N SER A 114 -2.48 -25.44 3.79
CA SER A 114 -2.57 -26.66 2.97
C SER A 114 -3.54 -27.71 3.54
N LEU A 115 -4.25 -27.36 4.62
CA LEU A 115 -5.27 -28.19 5.27
C LEU A 115 -6.65 -27.55 5.08
N PRO A 116 -7.76 -28.30 5.27
CA PRO A 116 -9.09 -27.68 5.33
C PRO A 116 -9.10 -26.55 6.38
N PRO A 117 -9.68 -25.40 6.09
CA PRO A 117 -9.67 -24.28 7.02
C PRO A 117 -10.40 -24.58 8.32
N THR A 118 -11.49 -25.36 8.25
CA THR A 118 -12.29 -25.77 9.40
C THR A 118 -11.52 -26.76 10.29
N GLY A 119 -11.61 -26.58 11.61
CA GLY A 119 -10.87 -27.41 12.56
C GLY A 119 -9.48 -26.90 12.95
N ASN A 120 -9.00 -25.85 12.28
CA ASN A 120 -7.78 -25.15 12.63
C ASN A 120 -8.09 -23.73 13.16
N GLN A 121 -7.30 -23.25 14.11
CA GLN A 121 -7.44 -21.89 14.63
C GLN A 121 -7.05 -20.84 13.57
N PRO A 122 -7.58 -19.61 13.65
CA PRO A 122 -7.12 -18.49 12.84
C PRO A 122 -5.61 -18.29 12.91
N ILE A 123 -4.98 -18.05 11.78
CA ILE A 123 -3.53 -17.86 11.66
C ILE A 123 -3.22 -16.43 11.19
N VAL A 124 -2.01 -15.96 11.49
CA VAL A 124 -1.46 -14.67 11.04
C VAL A 124 -2.32 -13.49 11.49
N ASN A 125 -2.33 -13.25 12.77
CA ASN A 125 -2.92 -12.05 13.37
C ASN A 125 -2.00 -10.81 13.22
N THR A 126 -2.46 -9.66 13.67
CA THR A 126 -1.73 -8.40 13.55
C THR A 126 -0.38 -8.42 14.27
N ASP A 127 -0.28 -9.07 15.44
CA ASP A 127 0.99 -9.17 16.16
C ASP A 127 2.05 -9.99 15.39
N VAL A 128 1.62 -11.05 14.71
CA VAL A 128 2.49 -11.82 13.80
C VAL A 128 2.97 -10.94 12.65
N ALA A 129 2.05 -10.21 12.02
CA ALA A 129 2.37 -9.31 10.91
C ALA A 129 3.31 -8.15 11.31
N VAL A 130 3.15 -7.61 12.52
CA VAL A 130 4.06 -6.59 13.07
C VAL A 130 5.49 -7.14 13.23
N ARG A 131 5.65 -8.39 13.68
CA ARG A 131 6.97 -9.04 13.75
C ARG A 131 7.58 -9.27 12.36
N ASP A 132 6.77 -9.65 11.38
CA ASP A 132 7.24 -9.80 9.99
C ASP A 132 7.75 -8.46 9.44
N VAL A 133 6.98 -7.38 9.64
CA VAL A 133 7.40 -6.01 9.27
C VAL A 133 8.67 -5.59 9.99
N ALA A 134 8.78 -5.85 11.29
CA ALA A 134 9.99 -5.53 12.06
C ALA A 134 11.24 -6.18 11.46
N THR A 135 11.12 -7.46 11.08
CA THR A 135 12.21 -8.20 10.43
C THR A 135 12.65 -7.55 9.12
N VAL A 136 11.68 -7.19 8.25
CA VAL A 136 11.99 -6.61 6.93
C VAL A 136 12.50 -5.17 7.07
N VAL A 137 11.93 -4.36 7.97
CA VAL A 137 12.44 -3.00 8.24
C VAL A 137 13.89 -3.04 8.72
N ASP A 138 14.22 -3.91 9.67
CA ASP A 138 15.59 -4.03 10.16
C ASP A 138 16.54 -4.55 9.08
N HIS A 139 16.11 -5.49 8.24
CA HIS A 139 16.88 -5.95 7.09
C HIS A 139 17.19 -4.80 6.12
N ILE A 140 16.19 -4.01 5.70
CA ILE A 140 16.39 -2.90 4.77
C ILE A 140 17.31 -1.83 5.38
N ARG A 141 17.13 -1.51 6.66
CA ARG A 141 17.98 -0.54 7.36
C ARG A 141 19.45 -0.96 7.39
N VAL A 142 19.72 -2.24 7.67
CA VAL A 142 21.08 -2.80 7.66
C VAL A 142 21.61 -2.83 6.22
N LEU A 143 20.83 -3.30 5.25
CA LEU A 143 21.21 -3.37 3.84
C LEU A 143 21.62 -2.00 3.27
N ARG A 144 20.91 -0.94 3.68
CA ARG A 144 21.18 0.43 3.18
C ARG A 144 22.06 1.27 4.10
N GLY A 145 22.39 0.78 5.29
CA GLY A 145 23.21 1.52 6.25
C GLY A 145 22.51 2.77 6.79
N VAL A 146 21.18 2.73 6.98
CA VAL A 146 20.37 3.87 7.40
C VAL A 146 19.68 3.62 8.75
N PRO A 147 19.47 4.66 9.57
CA PRO A 147 18.82 4.50 10.87
C PRO A 147 17.30 4.31 10.78
N LYS A 148 16.64 4.79 9.70
CA LYS A 148 15.19 4.79 9.57
C LYS A 148 14.77 4.80 8.10
N ILE A 149 13.51 4.41 7.83
CA ILE A 149 12.89 4.39 6.50
C ILE A 149 11.45 4.89 6.57
N ASN A 150 10.85 5.24 5.42
CA ASN A 150 9.44 5.58 5.33
C ASN A 150 8.60 4.30 5.20
N LEU A 151 7.38 4.34 5.75
CA LEU A 151 6.45 3.22 5.77
C LEU A 151 5.10 3.62 5.16
N ILE A 152 4.53 2.72 4.36
CA ILE A 152 3.12 2.81 3.91
C ILE A 152 2.41 1.52 4.26
N GLY A 153 1.26 1.63 4.93
CA GLY A 153 0.32 0.53 5.11
C GLY A 153 -1.00 0.83 4.42
N TRP A 154 -1.62 -0.20 3.83
CA TRP A 154 -2.96 -0.13 3.24
C TRP A 154 -3.95 -0.95 4.05
N SER A 155 -5.11 -0.37 4.43
CA SER A 155 -6.18 -1.12 5.11
C SER A 155 -5.67 -1.76 6.42
N TRP A 156 -5.71 -3.09 6.56
CA TRP A 156 -5.07 -3.79 7.68
C TRP A 156 -3.58 -3.44 7.83
N GLY A 157 -2.88 -3.21 6.73
CA GLY A 157 -1.50 -2.73 6.76
C GLY A 157 -1.32 -1.42 7.55
N THR A 158 -2.38 -0.60 7.68
CA THR A 158 -2.33 0.61 8.51
C THR A 158 -2.30 0.29 10.01
N ALA A 159 -3.02 -0.75 10.43
CA ALA A 159 -2.96 -1.22 11.81
C ALA A 159 -1.59 -1.86 12.12
N ILE A 160 -1.04 -2.63 11.19
CA ILE A 160 0.31 -3.22 11.30
C ILE A 160 1.36 -2.11 11.41
N MET A 161 1.38 -1.16 10.45
CA MET A 161 2.38 -0.09 10.41
C MET A 161 2.19 0.91 11.55
N GLY A 162 0.95 1.19 11.97
CA GLY A 162 0.65 2.02 13.14
C GLY A 162 1.15 1.39 14.43
N ALA A 163 0.85 0.10 14.66
CA ALA A 163 1.32 -0.63 15.84
C ALA A 163 2.85 -0.75 15.86
N TYR A 164 3.48 -1.05 14.71
CA TYR A 164 4.93 -1.08 14.58
C TYR A 164 5.55 0.29 14.90
N THR A 165 5.05 1.37 14.30
CA THR A 165 5.60 2.72 14.45
C THR A 165 5.47 3.22 15.88
N ALA A 166 4.32 3.00 16.53
CA ALA A 166 4.08 3.38 17.92
C ALA A 166 5.14 2.82 18.91
N GLN A 167 5.74 1.68 18.57
CA GLN A 167 6.78 1.01 19.37
C GLN A 167 8.20 1.28 18.84
N ASN A 168 8.37 1.78 17.61
CA ASN A 168 9.65 1.85 16.90
C ASN A 168 9.88 3.19 16.18
N ASN A 169 9.44 4.32 16.76
CA ASN A 169 9.56 5.63 16.11
C ASN A 169 10.97 5.96 15.61
N ALA A 170 12.02 5.53 16.34
CA ALA A 170 13.42 5.75 15.96
C ALA A 170 13.82 5.08 14.63
N LYS A 171 13.05 4.08 14.17
CA LYS A 171 13.30 3.34 12.93
C LYS A 171 12.43 3.85 11.76
N VAL A 172 11.51 4.78 12.01
CA VAL A 172 10.55 5.29 11.03
C VAL A 172 10.83 6.75 10.73
N ASP A 173 10.90 7.09 9.44
CA ASP A 173 11.11 8.46 8.99
C ASP A 173 9.79 9.22 8.82
N ARG A 174 8.86 8.62 8.07
CA ARG A 174 7.48 9.07 7.87
C ARG A 174 6.56 7.87 7.81
N LEU A 175 5.32 8.08 8.21
CA LEU A 175 4.27 7.06 8.15
C LEU A 175 3.14 7.53 7.23
N VAL A 176 2.73 6.66 6.29
CA VAL A 176 1.53 6.84 5.47
C VAL A 176 0.52 5.74 5.82
N LEU A 177 -0.66 6.14 6.24
CA LEU A 177 -1.80 5.28 6.52
C LEU A 177 -2.82 5.44 5.40
N TYR A 178 -2.78 4.53 4.41
CA TYR A 178 -3.73 4.52 3.31
C TYR A 178 -4.95 3.66 3.65
N ALA A 179 -6.14 4.27 3.62
CA ALA A 179 -7.40 3.66 4.02
C ALA A 179 -7.33 3.11 5.48
N PRO A 180 -7.17 3.99 6.48
CA PRO A 180 -6.86 3.59 7.85
C PRO A 180 -7.95 2.74 8.49
N LEU A 181 -7.59 1.53 8.94
CA LEU A 181 -8.45 0.68 9.74
C LEU A 181 -8.45 1.15 11.20
N TRP A 182 -9.63 1.33 11.77
CA TRP A 182 -9.85 1.72 13.15
C TRP A 182 -11.08 1.03 13.74
N LEU A 183 -11.53 1.50 14.92
CA LEU A 183 -12.69 0.95 15.59
C LEU A 183 -13.94 0.96 14.70
N ILE A 184 -14.60 -0.17 14.63
CA ILE A 184 -15.74 -0.44 13.75
C ILE A 184 -17.03 -0.10 14.48
N LYS A 185 -17.88 0.72 13.86
CA LYS A 185 -19.21 1.09 14.40
C LYS A 185 -20.32 0.20 13.85
N ASP A 186 -20.12 -0.33 12.64
CA ASP A 186 -21.11 -1.09 11.88
C ASP A 186 -20.66 -2.54 11.68
N ALA A 187 -21.38 -3.31 10.87
CA ALA A 187 -20.98 -4.66 10.52
C ALA A 187 -19.61 -4.67 9.79
N PRO A 188 -18.70 -5.60 10.11
CA PRO A 188 -17.38 -5.65 9.49
C PRO A 188 -17.49 -5.93 7.99
N PRO A 189 -16.61 -5.32 7.18
CA PRO A 189 -16.63 -5.49 5.72
C PRO A 189 -16.22 -6.88 5.25
N ILE A 190 -15.53 -7.64 6.10
CA ILE A 190 -15.04 -8.99 5.83
C ILE A 190 -15.27 -9.89 7.06
N GLY A 191 -15.34 -11.21 6.83
CA GLY A 191 -15.42 -12.19 7.91
C GLY A 191 -16.79 -12.31 8.55
N GLY A 192 -17.72 -13.04 7.94
CA GLY A 192 -19.08 -13.28 8.42
C GLY A 192 -19.20 -13.74 9.89
N GLN A 193 -20.43 -14.06 10.29
CA GLN A 193 -20.75 -14.63 11.62
C GLN A 193 -20.35 -16.12 11.67
N GLY A 194 -19.98 -16.63 12.84
CA GLY A 194 -19.72 -18.04 13.07
C GLY A 194 -18.25 -18.38 13.39
N PRO A 195 -17.91 -19.67 13.51
CA PRO A 195 -16.56 -20.15 13.80
C PRO A 195 -15.58 -19.74 12.70
N LEU A 196 -14.40 -19.28 13.09
CA LEU A 196 -13.31 -18.97 12.17
C LEU A 196 -12.41 -20.20 12.01
N GLY A 197 -12.15 -20.58 10.75
CA GLY A 197 -11.05 -21.48 10.43
C GLY A 197 -9.71 -20.76 10.26
N ALA A 198 -8.67 -21.48 9.88
CA ALA A 198 -7.32 -20.94 9.72
C ALA A 198 -7.27 -19.79 8.66
N TYR A 199 -7.98 -19.99 7.57
CA TYR A 199 -8.05 -19.04 6.45
C TYR A 199 -9.45 -19.00 5.84
N ARG A 200 -9.72 -18.01 5.02
CA ARG A 200 -10.94 -17.84 4.20
C ARG A 200 -10.60 -17.91 2.73
N THR A 201 -11.62 -18.11 1.92
CA THR A 201 -11.55 -18.04 0.46
C THR A 201 -12.37 -16.87 -0.06
N VAL A 202 -11.91 -16.24 -1.14
CA VAL A 202 -12.60 -15.14 -1.82
C VAL A 202 -12.71 -15.48 -3.30
N ALA A 203 -13.93 -15.62 -3.80
CA ALA A 203 -14.23 -15.83 -5.21
C ALA A 203 -14.20 -14.50 -5.99
N LYS A 204 -14.03 -14.59 -7.32
CA LYS A 204 -13.93 -13.44 -8.23
C LYS A 204 -15.09 -12.46 -8.09
N ASP A 205 -16.32 -12.98 -8.11
CA ASP A 205 -17.52 -12.16 -8.06
C ASP A 205 -17.65 -11.44 -6.71
N ALA A 206 -17.32 -12.13 -5.61
CA ALA A 206 -17.32 -11.53 -4.28
C ALA A 206 -16.26 -10.41 -4.16
N ALA A 207 -15.10 -10.60 -4.79
CA ALA A 207 -14.05 -9.58 -4.86
C ALA A 207 -14.53 -8.34 -5.64
N GLN A 208 -15.21 -8.54 -6.78
CA GLN A 208 -15.74 -7.44 -7.60
C GLN A 208 -16.87 -6.69 -6.87
N GLN A 209 -17.81 -7.40 -6.26
CA GLN A 209 -18.88 -6.81 -5.47
C GLN A 209 -18.34 -5.96 -4.31
N ARG A 210 -17.30 -6.48 -3.62
CA ARG A 210 -16.64 -5.74 -2.54
C ARG A 210 -15.95 -4.47 -3.07
N TRP A 211 -15.26 -4.55 -4.22
CA TRP A 211 -14.58 -3.39 -4.81
C TRP A 211 -15.56 -2.26 -5.14
N LEU A 212 -16.74 -2.59 -5.66
CA LEU A 212 -17.79 -1.62 -6.04
C LEU A 212 -18.66 -1.15 -4.86
N ARG A 213 -18.44 -1.67 -3.65
CA ARG A 213 -19.25 -1.31 -2.49
C ARG A 213 -19.07 0.17 -2.12
N GLY A 214 -20.18 0.84 -1.80
CA GLY A 214 -20.19 2.28 -1.52
C GLY A 214 -20.35 3.17 -2.74
N VAL A 215 -20.32 2.60 -3.96
CA VAL A 215 -20.42 3.34 -5.22
C VAL A 215 -21.87 3.36 -5.72
N ALA A 216 -22.40 4.55 -6.03
CA ALA A 216 -23.71 4.69 -6.65
C ALA A 216 -23.75 3.97 -8.01
N PRO A 217 -24.84 3.24 -8.35
CA PRO A 217 -24.88 2.38 -9.54
C PRO A 217 -24.48 3.07 -10.84
N GLU A 218 -24.85 4.32 -11.03
CA GLU A 218 -24.52 5.13 -12.21
C GLU A 218 -23.03 5.46 -12.34
N LYS A 219 -22.26 5.38 -11.24
CA LYS A 219 -20.82 5.66 -11.19
C LYS A 219 -19.95 4.40 -11.32
N GLN A 220 -20.52 3.21 -11.13
CA GLN A 220 -19.77 1.95 -11.09
C GLN A 220 -19.06 1.62 -12.41
N LYS A 221 -19.73 1.88 -13.56
CA LYS A 221 -19.22 1.54 -14.89
C LYS A 221 -17.91 2.25 -15.26
N ASP A 222 -17.66 3.43 -14.69
CA ASP A 222 -16.52 4.29 -15.03
C ASP A 222 -15.43 4.29 -13.95
N LEU A 223 -15.65 3.55 -12.85
CA LEU A 223 -14.72 3.52 -11.71
C LEU A 223 -13.44 2.74 -12.04
N ILE A 224 -13.61 1.53 -12.56
CA ILE A 224 -12.53 0.61 -12.90
C ILE A 224 -12.35 0.62 -14.42
N PRO A 225 -11.22 1.09 -14.96
CA PRO A 225 -10.97 1.03 -16.40
C PRO A 225 -11.07 -0.38 -16.95
N ALA A 226 -11.48 -0.50 -18.21
CA ALA A 226 -11.70 -1.78 -18.86
C ALA A 226 -10.45 -2.69 -18.77
N GLY A 227 -10.65 -3.94 -18.39
CA GLY A 227 -9.61 -4.95 -18.27
C GLY A 227 -8.77 -4.87 -16.98
N TRP A 228 -8.85 -3.79 -16.17
CA TRP A 228 -8.03 -3.66 -14.97
C TRP A 228 -8.43 -4.64 -13.88
N PHE A 229 -9.72 -4.87 -13.69
CA PHE A 229 -10.20 -5.87 -12.73
C PHE A 229 -9.71 -7.28 -13.09
N ASP A 230 -9.78 -7.65 -14.36
CA ASP A 230 -9.32 -8.97 -14.83
C ASP A 230 -7.80 -9.11 -14.71
N ALA A 231 -7.04 -8.06 -15.04
CA ALA A 231 -5.58 -8.03 -14.85
C ALA A 231 -5.22 -8.22 -13.37
N TRP A 232 -5.90 -7.51 -12.49
CA TRP A 232 -5.73 -7.63 -11.04
C TRP A 232 -6.11 -9.02 -10.51
N TRP A 233 -7.26 -9.57 -10.96
CA TRP A 233 -7.68 -10.90 -10.55
C TRP A 233 -6.67 -11.97 -10.98
N ASN A 234 -6.21 -11.90 -12.23
CA ASN A 234 -5.20 -12.82 -12.75
C ASN A 234 -3.88 -12.75 -11.99
N ALA A 235 -3.45 -11.54 -11.60
CA ALA A 235 -2.27 -11.36 -10.75
C ALA A 235 -2.44 -12.02 -9.37
N ASN A 236 -3.63 -11.94 -8.77
CA ASN A 236 -3.94 -12.62 -7.51
C ASN A 236 -3.97 -14.15 -7.67
N MET A 237 -4.49 -14.66 -8.79
CA MET A 237 -4.45 -16.10 -9.09
C MET A 237 -3.00 -16.60 -9.25
N ALA A 238 -2.15 -15.84 -9.90
CA ALA A 238 -0.72 -16.16 -10.01
C ALA A 238 -0.01 -16.13 -8.64
N ALA A 239 -0.45 -15.26 -7.73
CA ALA A 239 0.10 -15.14 -6.38
C ALA A 239 -0.42 -16.23 -5.40
N ASP A 240 -1.49 -16.94 -5.71
CA ASP A 240 -2.02 -18.08 -4.94
C ASP A 240 -2.33 -19.30 -5.84
N PRO A 241 -1.30 -20.03 -6.31
CA PRO A 241 -1.49 -21.15 -7.24
C PRO A 241 -2.42 -22.23 -6.71
N GLU A 242 -2.37 -22.56 -5.40
CA GLU A 242 -3.27 -23.57 -4.82
C GLU A 242 -4.74 -23.11 -4.82
N GLY A 243 -5.01 -21.83 -4.53
CA GLY A 243 -6.34 -21.25 -4.64
C GLY A 243 -6.83 -21.17 -6.08
N ALA A 244 -5.93 -20.89 -7.02
CA ALA A 244 -6.22 -20.85 -8.46
C ALA A 244 -6.63 -22.21 -9.04
N HIS A 245 -6.17 -23.32 -8.45
CA HIS A 245 -6.51 -24.68 -8.87
C HIS A 245 -7.85 -25.18 -8.29
N LEU A 246 -8.48 -24.44 -7.39
CA LEU A 246 -9.81 -24.81 -6.87
C LEU A 246 -10.91 -24.53 -7.90
N THR A 247 -12.05 -25.16 -7.72
CA THR A 247 -13.23 -24.99 -8.61
C THR A 247 -14.43 -24.51 -7.79
N PRO A 248 -14.88 -23.25 -7.96
CA PRO A 248 -14.24 -22.18 -8.74
C PRO A 248 -12.90 -21.71 -8.16
N PRO A 249 -12.03 -21.05 -8.95
CA PRO A 249 -10.79 -20.45 -8.46
C PRO A 249 -11.06 -19.38 -7.40
N VAL A 250 -10.23 -19.34 -6.36
CA VAL A 250 -10.36 -18.40 -5.23
C VAL A 250 -9.00 -17.87 -4.78
N VAL A 251 -8.99 -16.74 -4.10
CA VAL A 251 -7.86 -16.29 -3.28
C VAL A 251 -8.05 -16.81 -1.86
N ARG A 252 -7.00 -17.38 -1.26
CA ARG A 252 -6.97 -17.82 0.13
C ARG A 252 -6.25 -16.77 0.98
N ALA A 253 -6.85 -16.39 2.10
CA ALA A 253 -6.28 -15.38 2.99
C ALA A 253 -6.43 -15.79 4.46
N PRO A 254 -5.35 -15.67 5.28
CA PRO A 254 -5.39 -15.94 6.70
C PRO A 254 -6.52 -15.24 7.45
N ASN A 255 -7.06 -15.88 8.47
CA ASN A 255 -8.17 -15.38 9.28
C ASN A 255 -7.76 -14.69 10.58
N GLY A 256 -6.49 -14.61 10.91
CA GLY A 256 -6.04 -13.89 12.10
C GLY A 256 -6.49 -12.44 12.14
N ILE A 257 -6.55 -11.75 10.98
CA ILE A 257 -7.14 -10.41 10.89
C ILE A 257 -8.64 -10.40 11.26
N ILE A 258 -9.41 -11.43 10.92
CA ILE A 258 -10.84 -11.51 11.26
C ILE A 258 -11.02 -11.76 12.77
N GLU A 259 -10.14 -12.55 13.36
CA GLU A 259 -10.08 -12.71 14.81
C GLU A 259 -9.80 -11.38 15.50
N ASP A 260 -8.79 -10.63 15.00
CA ASP A 260 -8.45 -9.30 15.52
C ASP A 260 -9.59 -8.29 15.33
N LEU A 261 -10.31 -8.32 14.20
CA LEU A 261 -11.50 -7.49 14.00
C LEU A 261 -12.51 -7.70 15.13
N ARG A 262 -12.77 -8.95 15.50
CA ARG A 262 -13.73 -9.30 16.58
C ARG A 262 -13.18 -8.93 17.96
N LYS A 263 -11.89 -9.19 18.21
CA LYS A 263 -11.25 -9.02 19.51
C LYS A 263 -10.97 -7.55 19.84
N TYR A 264 -10.60 -6.77 18.86
CA TYR A 264 -10.13 -5.40 19.04
C TYR A 264 -11.09 -4.37 18.44
N TRP A 265 -11.18 -4.26 17.13
CA TRP A 265 -11.84 -3.11 16.49
C TRP A 265 -13.36 -3.11 16.66
N MET A 266 -14.01 -4.27 16.72
CA MET A 266 -15.46 -4.38 17.00
C MET A 266 -15.78 -4.29 18.49
N SER A 267 -14.85 -4.64 19.36
CA SER A 267 -15.04 -4.53 20.83
C SER A 267 -14.80 -3.12 21.38
N GLY A 268 -14.40 -2.17 20.52
CA GLY A 268 -14.03 -0.82 20.94
C GLY A 268 -12.61 -0.70 21.52
N THR A 269 -11.78 -1.76 21.42
CA THR A 269 -10.41 -1.78 21.92
C THR A 269 -9.45 -1.56 20.77
N PRO A 270 -8.69 -0.46 20.71
CA PRO A 270 -7.71 -0.25 19.65
C PRO A 270 -6.51 -1.19 19.79
N HIS A 271 -5.95 -1.62 18.65
CA HIS A 271 -4.77 -2.49 18.63
C HIS A 271 -3.48 -1.73 19.02
N TYR A 272 -3.45 -0.42 18.84
CA TYR A 272 -2.36 0.47 19.24
C TYR A 272 -2.92 1.83 19.63
N ASP A 273 -2.12 2.65 20.33
CA ASP A 273 -2.47 4.04 20.64
C ASP A 273 -1.77 4.98 19.65
N PRO A 274 -2.51 5.72 18.79
CA PRO A 274 -1.91 6.68 17.86
C PRO A 274 -1.13 7.81 18.55
N ALA A 275 -1.39 8.12 19.82
CA ALA A 275 -0.61 9.11 20.58
C ALA A 275 0.86 8.70 20.76
N HIS A 276 1.19 7.41 20.64
CA HIS A 276 2.58 6.95 20.69
C HIS A 276 3.34 7.14 19.37
N ILE A 277 2.67 7.59 18.31
CA ILE A 277 3.34 7.90 17.03
C ILE A 277 3.91 9.33 17.10
N THR A 278 5.23 9.45 16.98
CA THR A 278 5.97 10.71 17.09
C THR A 278 6.70 11.08 15.79
N VAL A 279 6.27 10.52 14.66
CA VAL A 279 6.82 10.81 13.32
C VAL A 279 5.79 11.52 12.46
N PRO A 280 6.21 12.28 11.41
CA PRO A 280 5.28 12.87 10.45
C PRO A 280 4.38 11.80 9.86
N THR A 281 3.05 12.04 9.86
CA THR A 281 2.06 11.04 9.47
C THR A 281 1.04 11.62 8.50
N LEU A 282 0.83 10.91 7.35
CA LEU A 282 -0.24 11.18 6.40
C LEU A 282 -1.32 10.10 6.52
N LEU A 283 -2.57 10.51 6.63
CA LEU A 283 -3.74 9.66 6.41
C LEU A 283 -4.29 10.00 5.02
N VAL A 284 -4.40 9.01 4.16
CA VAL A 284 -5.04 9.18 2.85
C VAL A 284 -6.12 8.11 2.67
N LEU A 285 -7.29 8.52 2.19
CA LEU A 285 -8.45 7.65 2.06
C LEU A 285 -9.28 8.08 0.85
N ALA A 286 -10.24 7.26 0.45
CA ALA A 286 -11.15 7.58 -0.64
C ALA A 286 -12.56 7.92 -0.11
N GLU A 287 -13.27 8.75 -0.87
CA GLU A 287 -14.60 9.28 -0.49
C GLU A 287 -15.64 8.16 -0.29
N TRP A 288 -15.61 7.13 -1.16
CA TRP A 288 -16.59 6.03 -1.16
C TRP A 288 -16.05 4.76 -0.49
N ASP A 289 -15.01 4.89 0.34
CA ASP A 289 -14.45 3.75 1.05
C ASP A 289 -15.47 3.18 2.05
N ALA A 290 -16.03 2.02 1.72
CA ALA A 290 -16.97 1.29 2.57
C ALA A 290 -16.32 0.19 3.42
N ASP A 291 -15.03 -0.06 3.24
CA ASP A 291 -14.27 -1.02 4.05
C ASP A 291 -13.65 -0.37 5.29
N THR A 292 -13.09 0.82 5.11
CA THR A 292 -12.58 1.70 6.17
C THR A 292 -13.14 3.10 5.98
N PRO A 293 -14.44 3.30 6.34
CA PRO A 293 -15.11 4.56 6.08
C PRO A 293 -14.41 5.78 6.67
N PRO A 294 -14.59 6.98 6.11
CA PRO A 294 -13.88 8.21 6.49
C PRO A 294 -13.83 8.51 7.99
N TYR A 295 -14.85 8.11 8.75
CA TYR A 295 -14.86 8.31 10.21
C TYR A 295 -13.70 7.60 10.93
N MET A 296 -13.19 6.49 10.37
CA MET A 296 -12.04 5.77 10.94
C MET A 296 -10.78 6.61 10.84
N ALA A 297 -10.50 7.17 9.67
CA ALA A 297 -9.37 8.07 9.47
C ALA A 297 -9.46 9.32 10.35
N GLN A 298 -10.65 9.94 10.46
CA GLN A 298 -10.90 11.08 11.34
C GLN A 298 -10.62 10.76 12.81
N ALA A 299 -11.01 9.58 13.26
CA ALA A 299 -10.75 9.11 14.62
C ALA A 299 -9.26 8.92 14.89
N VAL A 300 -8.52 8.29 13.98
CA VAL A 300 -7.05 8.15 14.08
C VAL A 300 -6.37 9.51 14.04
N PHE A 301 -6.77 10.39 13.10
CA PHE A 301 -6.18 11.72 12.95
C PHE A 301 -6.30 12.55 14.23
N SER A 302 -7.46 12.52 14.90
CA SER A 302 -7.65 13.25 16.15
C SER A 302 -6.74 12.75 17.28
N LYS A 303 -6.39 11.46 17.28
CA LYS A 303 -5.56 10.78 18.27
C LYS A 303 -4.05 10.84 18.02
N LEU A 304 -3.61 11.29 16.86
CA LEU A 304 -2.18 11.54 16.55
C LEU A 304 -1.71 12.83 17.21
N THR A 305 -1.72 12.88 18.53
CA THR A 305 -1.47 14.10 19.32
C THR A 305 0.02 14.46 19.38
N ASN A 306 0.92 13.49 19.23
CA ASN A 306 2.36 13.68 19.31
C ASN A 306 3.08 13.62 17.94
N ALA A 307 2.35 13.42 16.86
CA ALA A 307 2.92 13.50 15.51
C ALA A 307 3.31 14.97 15.20
N PRO A 308 4.59 15.26 14.88
CA PRO A 308 5.07 16.64 14.68
C PRO A 308 4.42 17.30 13.45
N GLN A 309 3.99 16.52 12.50
CA GLN A 309 3.23 16.92 11.33
C GLN A 309 2.21 15.83 11.01
N LYS A 310 0.96 16.20 10.84
CA LYS A 310 -0.09 15.28 10.40
C LYS A 310 -0.94 15.90 9.32
N ARG A 311 -1.27 15.11 8.30
CA ARG A 311 -2.16 15.49 7.20
C ARG A 311 -3.24 14.43 7.03
N MET A 312 -4.40 14.84 6.55
CA MET A 312 -5.46 13.94 6.12
C MET A 312 -5.98 14.39 4.77
N VAL A 313 -5.99 13.48 3.80
CA VAL A 313 -6.41 13.74 2.42
C VAL A 313 -7.51 12.77 2.03
N VAL A 314 -8.57 13.26 1.43
CA VAL A 314 -9.67 12.45 0.88
C VAL A 314 -9.62 12.53 -0.64
N ILE A 315 -9.49 11.39 -1.29
CA ILE A 315 -9.54 11.27 -2.76
C ILE A 315 -11.00 11.12 -3.17
N GLY A 316 -11.49 12.08 -3.95
CA GLY A 316 -12.86 12.07 -4.45
C GLY A 316 -13.12 10.94 -5.47
N GLU A 317 -14.35 10.45 -5.52
CA GLU A 317 -14.81 9.44 -6.48
C GLU A 317 -13.97 8.15 -6.52
N GLY A 318 -13.47 7.69 -5.37
CA GLY A 318 -12.70 6.45 -5.23
C GLY A 318 -13.22 5.58 -4.11
N THR A 319 -12.95 4.26 -4.17
CA THR A 319 -13.28 3.29 -3.13
C THR A 319 -12.06 2.90 -2.30
N HIS A 320 -12.20 1.91 -1.43
CA HIS A 320 -11.10 1.28 -0.70
C HIS A 320 -9.90 0.92 -1.58
N THR A 321 -10.16 0.70 -2.87
CA THR A 321 -9.22 0.20 -3.87
C THR A 321 -8.77 1.30 -4.85
N VAL A 322 -8.87 2.58 -4.48
CA VAL A 322 -8.53 3.73 -5.34
C VAL A 322 -7.12 3.65 -5.95
N VAL A 323 -6.21 2.89 -5.36
CA VAL A 323 -4.87 2.60 -5.90
C VAL A 323 -4.90 1.95 -7.30
N MET A 324 -6.01 1.30 -7.65
CA MET A 324 -6.22 0.58 -8.92
C MET A 324 -7.49 1.06 -9.66
N GLU A 325 -7.89 2.30 -9.44
CA GLU A 325 -9.04 2.94 -10.09
C GLU A 325 -8.61 4.10 -10.99
N ARG A 326 -9.55 4.64 -11.78
CA ARG A 326 -9.27 5.78 -12.68
C ARG A 326 -8.60 6.96 -11.98
N ASN A 327 -8.89 7.16 -10.68
CA ASN A 327 -8.40 8.27 -9.86
C ASN A 327 -7.05 7.99 -9.17
N ARG A 328 -6.43 6.82 -9.37
CA ARG A 328 -5.21 6.40 -8.68
C ARG A 328 -4.09 7.45 -8.71
N MET A 329 -3.99 8.23 -9.78
CA MET A 329 -2.94 9.23 -9.91
C MET A 329 -3.08 10.40 -8.93
N GLN A 330 -4.28 10.65 -8.39
CA GLN A 330 -4.46 11.61 -7.30
C GLN A 330 -3.82 11.07 -6.03
N LEU A 331 -4.12 9.81 -5.67
CA LEU A 331 -3.48 9.12 -4.53
C LEU A 331 -1.94 9.15 -4.64
N PHE A 332 -1.40 8.78 -5.82
CA PHE A 332 0.05 8.74 -6.04
C PHE A 332 0.71 10.09 -5.82
N ARG A 333 0.09 11.16 -6.33
CA ARG A 333 0.61 12.54 -6.20
C ARG A 333 0.54 13.05 -4.77
N GLU A 334 -0.56 12.84 -4.06
CA GLU A 334 -0.72 13.28 -2.68
C GLU A 334 0.28 12.60 -1.74
N VAL A 335 0.49 11.29 -1.91
CA VAL A 335 1.49 10.57 -1.13
C VAL A 335 2.90 11.02 -1.49
N GLN A 336 3.21 11.21 -2.80
CA GLN A 336 4.51 11.69 -3.22
C GLN A 336 4.81 13.09 -2.67
N LEU A 337 3.83 14.00 -2.70
CA LEU A 337 3.97 15.33 -2.14
C LEU A 337 4.33 15.31 -0.65
N PHE A 338 3.68 14.42 0.12
CA PHE A 338 4.00 14.25 1.54
C PHE A 338 5.40 13.65 1.76
N LEU A 339 5.78 12.66 0.94
CA LEU A 339 7.09 12.02 1.03
C LEU A 339 8.24 12.96 0.65
N ASP A 340 8.03 13.87 -0.30
CA ASP A 340 9.02 14.85 -0.79
C ASP A 340 9.06 16.15 0.03
N ASP A 341 8.12 16.33 0.98
CA ASP A 341 8.03 17.56 1.77
C ASP A 341 9.35 17.81 2.53
N PRO A 342 10.00 18.97 2.39
CA PRO A 342 11.18 19.30 3.15
C PRO A 342 10.86 19.38 4.65
N ARG A 343 11.80 18.98 5.50
CA ARG A 343 11.72 19.10 6.96
C ARG A 343 12.05 20.49 7.44
#